data_9cb2f9deab0f0727ab3eb7849db3a5f4
#
_entry.id   9cb2f9deab0f0727ab3eb7849db3a5f4
#
_cell.length_a   1.000
_cell.length_b   1.000
_cell.length_c   1.000
_cell.angle_alpha   90.00
_cell.angle_beta   90.00
_cell.angle_gamma   90.00
#
_symmetry.space_group_name_H-M   'P 1'
#
loop_
_entity.id
_entity.type
_entity.pdbx_description
1 polymer ?
#
loop_
_entity_poly.entity_id
_entity_poly.type
_entity_poly.pdbx_seq_one_letter_code
_entity_poly.pdbx_strand_id
1 'polypeptide(L)'
;MQITIRRASKADCPALLGLIKELAEYEKAPQEVTVSLGHFEESGFGAQPVWWGFVAELDSVVVGFALYYIRYSTWKGQCLYLEDFLVTEQQRGKGIGALLFERIIQEAKEKGFRRMVWQVLDWNEPALNFYKKYDAKLDPEWVNGSIDFIPS
;
A
#
# COMPACT_ATOMS: atom_id res chain seq x y z
N MET A 1 6.98 -24.05 -1.88
CA MET A 1 6.76 -22.64 -1.50
C MET A 1 5.30 -22.30 -1.71
N GLN A 2 4.61 -21.94 -0.65
CA GLN A 2 3.19 -21.65 -0.71
C GLN A 2 2.91 -20.19 -0.41
N ILE A 3 2.33 -19.48 -1.38
CA ILE A 3 1.98 -18.07 -1.26
C ILE A 3 0.46 -17.95 -1.14
N THR A 4 0.00 -17.24 -0.12
CA THR A 4 -1.42 -16.97 0.09
C THR A 4 -1.64 -15.46 0.12
N ILE A 5 -2.60 -14.98 -0.66
CA ILE A 5 -3.03 -13.57 -0.61
C ILE A 5 -4.38 -13.57 0.09
N ARG A 6 -4.46 -12.81 1.18
CA ARG A 6 -5.71 -12.70 1.95
C ARG A 6 -5.90 -11.30 2.49
N ARG A 7 -7.12 -11.02 2.93
CA ARG A 7 -7.40 -9.72 3.56
C ARG A 7 -6.65 -9.60 4.88
N ALA A 8 -6.13 -8.41 5.16
CA ALA A 8 -5.43 -8.14 6.41
C ALA A 8 -6.38 -8.25 7.60
N SER A 9 -5.87 -8.73 8.73
CA SER A 9 -6.59 -8.76 9.99
C SER A 9 -5.87 -7.90 11.01
N LYS A 10 -6.53 -7.62 12.15
CA LYS A 10 -5.92 -6.82 13.22
C LYS A 10 -4.61 -7.44 13.71
N ALA A 11 -4.55 -8.76 13.78
CA ALA A 11 -3.37 -9.47 14.24
C ALA A 11 -2.15 -9.27 13.31
N ASP A 12 -2.37 -8.85 12.07
CA ASP A 12 -1.28 -8.58 11.14
C ASP A 12 -0.61 -7.23 11.38
N CYS A 13 -1.25 -6.33 12.12
CA CYS A 13 -0.78 -4.94 12.24
C CYS A 13 0.68 -4.80 12.72
N PRO A 14 1.18 -5.58 13.70
CA PRO A 14 2.60 -5.50 14.03
C PRO A 14 3.52 -5.81 12.84
N ALA A 15 3.21 -6.86 12.08
CA ALA A 15 4.00 -7.22 10.89
C ALA A 15 3.90 -6.14 9.82
N LEU A 16 2.70 -5.59 9.60
CA LEU A 16 2.50 -4.53 8.62
C LEU A 16 3.28 -3.27 8.98
N LEU A 17 3.27 -2.89 10.27
CA LEU A 17 4.03 -1.71 10.70
C LEU A 17 5.53 -1.90 10.49
N GLY A 18 6.02 -3.12 10.68
CA GLY A 18 7.43 -3.46 10.38
C GLY A 18 7.75 -3.30 8.90
N LEU A 19 6.85 -3.75 8.02
CA LEU A 19 7.01 -3.59 6.57
C LEU A 19 6.90 -2.12 6.14
N ILE A 20 6.03 -1.34 6.78
CA ILE A 20 5.92 0.09 6.53
C ILE A 20 7.24 0.79 6.84
N LYS A 21 7.88 0.42 7.95
CA LYS A 21 9.18 0.97 8.32
C LYS A 21 10.27 0.56 7.32
N GLU A 22 10.23 -0.68 6.84
CA GLU A 22 11.14 -1.14 5.80
C GLU A 22 10.98 -0.30 4.52
N LEU A 23 9.74 -0.04 4.12
CA LEU A 23 9.44 0.78 2.94
C LEU A 23 9.96 2.21 3.13
N ALA A 24 9.74 2.79 4.32
CA ALA A 24 10.22 4.14 4.61
C ALA A 24 11.74 4.23 4.55
N GLU A 25 12.45 3.20 5.02
CA GLU A 25 13.91 3.14 4.90
C GLU A 25 14.35 3.07 3.44
N TYR A 26 13.67 2.26 2.63
CA TYR A 26 13.96 2.17 1.20
C TYR A 26 13.75 3.52 0.52
N GLU A 27 12.72 4.26 0.94
CA GLU A 27 12.40 5.58 0.40
C GLU A 27 13.22 6.70 1.06
N LYS A 28 14.17 6.36 1.92
CA LYS A 28 15.10 7.28 2.59
C LYS A 28 14.42 8.26 3.53
N ALA A 29 13.29 7.85 4.12
CA ALA A 29 12.50 8.68 5.01
C ALA A 29 12.01 7.94 6.27
N PRO A 30 12.89 7.13 6.97
CA PRO A 30 12.42 6.34 8.11
C PRO A 30 11.89 7.18 9.26
N GLN A 31 12.34 8.42 9.40
CA GLN A 31 11.89 9.33 10.44
C GLN A 31 10.44 9.79 10.27
N GLU A 32 9.86 9.59 9.09
CA GLU A 32 8.48 9.99 8.83
C GLU A 32 7.45 9.05 9.45
N VAL A 33 7.86 7.84 9.85
CA VAL A 33 6.93 6.87 10.44
C VAL A 33 6.80 7.14 11.93
N THR A 34 5.76 7.90 12.29
CA THR A 34 5.51 8.30 13.69
C THR A 34 4.23 7.73 14.27
N VAL A 35 3.45 7.00 13.47
CA VAL A 35 2.19 6.41 13.91
C VAL A 35 2.44 5.29 14.91
N SER A 36 1.64 5.24 15.99
CA SER A 36 1.72 4.14 16.98
C SER A 36 0.99 2.92 16.47
N LEU A 37 1.37 1.74 17.01
CA LEU A 37 0.68 0.50 16.68
C LEU A 37 -0.81 0.60 17.04
N GLY A 38 -1.14 1.15 18.21
CA GLY A 38 -2.53 1.29 18.63
C GLY A 38 -3.36 2.15 17.70
N HIS A 39 -2.80 3.28 17.25
CA HIS A 39 -3.48 4.15 16.30
C HIS A 39 -3.67 3.44 14.95
N PHE A 40 -2.64 2.74 14.50
CA PHE A 40 -2.70 2.01 13.24
C PHE A 40 -3.79 0.93 13.29
N GLU A 41 -3.85 0.16 14.37
CA GLU A 41 -4.87 -0.87 14.56
C GLU A 41 -6.29 -0.29 14.59
N GLU A 42 -6.48 0.78 15.36
CA GLU A 42 -7.81 1.40 15.48
C GLU A 42 -8.27 1.98 14.14
N SER A 43 -7.35 2.55 13.37
CA SER A 43 -7.69 3.14 12.07
C SER A 43 -8.09 2.11 11.03
N GLY A 44 -7.66 0.87 11.16
CA GLY A 44 -8.02 -0.20 10.24
C GLY A 44 -9.14 -1.10 10.73
N PHE A 45 -9.23 -1.32 12.05
CA PHE A 45 -10.12 -2.33 12.62
C PHE A 45 -11.00 -1.81 13.74
N GLY A 46 -11.01 -0.51 13.99
CA GLY A 46 -11.88 0.11 14.97
C GLY A 46 -13.30 0.35 14.45
N ALA A 47 -14.04 1.22 15.14
CA ALA A 47 -15.44 1.47 14.82
C ALA A 47 -15.62 2.20 13.49
N GLN A 48 -14.64 3.00 13.08
CA GLN A 48 -14.70 3.79 11.85
C GLN A 48 -13.41 3.60 11.06
N PRO A 49 -13.27 2.46 10.36
CA PRO A 49 -12.04 2.18 9.64
C PRO A 49 -11.82 3.17 8.49
N VAL A 50 -10.55 3.57 8.32
CA VAL A 50 -10.15 4.49 7.26
C VAL A 50 -9.16 3.85 6.28
N TRP A 51 -8.71 2.62 6.54
CA TRP A 51 -7.87 1.89 5.59
C TRP A 51 -8.23 0.42 5.57
N TRP A 52 -7.91 -0.23 4.46
CA TRP A 52 -8.12 -1.66 4.21
C TRP A 52 -6.90 -2.20 3.49
N GLY A 53 -6.71 -3.51 3.53
CA GLY A 53 -5.55 -4.06 2.86
C GLY A 53 -5.56 -5.55 2.71
N PHE A 54 -4.56 -6.02 1.98
CA PHE A 54 -4.29 -7.43 1.74
C PHE A 54 -2.86 -7.74 2.14
N VAL A 55 -2.63 -8.94 2.61
CA VAL A 55 -1.30 -9.42 2.94
C VAL A 55 -0.95 -10.60 2.05
N ALA A 56 0.34 -10.75 1.82
CA ALA A 56 0.91 -11.95 1.19
C ALA A 56 1.63 -12.74 2.28
N GLU A 57 1.25 -14.00 2.44
CA GLU A 57 1.94 -14.92 3.34
C GLU A 57 2.77 -15.89 2.51
N LEU A 58 3.96 -16.15 2.98
CA LEU A 58 4.81 -17.21 2.45
C LEU A 58 5.08 -18.16 3.62
N ASP A 59 4.54 -19.39 3.51
CA ASP A 59 4.66 -20.40 4.56
C ASP A 59 4.24 -19.84 5.93
N SER A 60 3.07 -19.17 5.96
CA SER A 60 2.43 -18.58 7.15
C SER A 60 3.12 -17.35 7.73
N VAL A 61 4.11 -16.79 7.03
CA VAL A 61 4.78 -15.54 7.44
C VAL A 61 4.35 -14.42 6.49
N VAL A 62 3.92 -13.28 7.04
CA VAL A 62 3.58 -12.11 6.23
C VAL A 62 4.85 -11.51 5.64
N VAL A 63 4.94 -11.52 4.31
CA VAL A 63 6.11 -11.03 3.58
C VAL A 63 5.82 -9.86 2.66
N GLY A 64 4.58 -9.46 2.56
CA GLY A 64 4.20 -8.31 1.74
C GLY A 64 2.79 -7.86 2.05
N PHE A 65 2.46 -6.67 1.60
CA PHE A 65 1.11 -6.13 1.81
C PHE A 65 0.78 -5.05 0.78
N ALA A 66 -0.51 -4.78 0.67
CA ALA A 66 -1.03 -3.66 -0.09
C ALA A 66 -2.13 -3.02 0.75
N LEU A 67 -2.01 -1.74 1.03
CA LEU A 67 -2.90 -1.01 1.92
C LEU A 67 -3.50 0.17 1.15
N TYR A 68 -4.83 0.31 1.22
CA TYR A 68 -5.51 1.36 0.48
C TYR A 68 -6.54 2.08 1.34
N TYR A 69 -6.98 3.22 0.86
CA TYR A 69 -8.14 3.93 1.39
C TYR A 69 -8.96 4.52 0.23
N ILE A 70 -10.13 5.03 0.55
CA ILE A 70 -11.04 5.57 -0.46
C ILE A 70 -10.77 7.06 -0.62
N ARG A 71 -10.37 7.45 -1.82
CA ARG A 71 -10.18 8.85 -2.19
C ARG A 71 -11.35 9.28 -3.07
N TYR A 72 -11.92 10.43 -2.78
CA TYR A 72 -12.99 10.94 -3.63
C TYR A 72 -12.45 11.97 -4.62
N SER A 73 -12.61 11.67 -5.90
CA SER A 73 -12.30 12.62 -6.97
C SER A 73 -13.60 13.27 -7.42
N THR A 74 -13.65 14.60 -7.42
CA THR A 74 -14.83 15.30 -7.92
C THR A 74 -15.02 15.14 -9.41
N TRP A 75 -13.99 14.69 -10.13
CA TRP A 75 -14.06 14.41 -11.57
C TRP A 75 -14.47 12.97 -11.87
N LYS A 76 -14.00 12.01 -11.07
CA LYS A 76 -14.15 10.58 -11.37
C LYS A 76 -15.03 9.82 -10.37
N GLY A 77 -15.30 10.38 -9.17
CA GLY A 77 -16.00 9.70 -8.11
C GLY A 77 -15.05 9.00 -7.16
N GLN A 78 -15.51 7.92 -6.52
CA GLN A 78 -14.69 7.18 -5.58
C GLN A 78 -13.55 6.44 -6.28
N CYS A 79 -12.33 6.61 -5.76
CA CYS A 79 -11.13 5.97 -6.28
C CYS A 79 -10.47 5.16 -5.17
N LEU A 80 -9.87 4.04 -5.54
CA LEU A 80 -9.01 3.31 -4.63
C LEU A 80 -7.63 3.98 -4.63
N TYR A 81 -7.21 4.50 -3.48
CA TYR A 81 -5.87 5.07 -3.34
C TYR A 81 -4.97 4.06 -2.64
N LEU A 82 -4.01 3.53 -3.37
CA LEU A 82 -3.04 2.57 -2.84
C LEU A 82 -1.94 3.36 -2.13
N GLU A 83 -2.00 3.36 -0.80
CA GLU A 83 -1.07 4.13 0.02
C GLU A 83 0.31 3.46 0.06
N ASP A 84 0.33 2.17 0.42
CA ASP A 84 1.57 1.41 0.54
C ASP A 84 1.44 0.06 -0.16
N PHE A 85 2.52 -0.35 -0.79
CA PHE A 85 2.59 -1.59 -1.53
C PHE A 85 4.04 -2.07 -1.48
N LEU A 86 4.28 -3.18 -0.81
CA LEU A 86 5.64 -3.66 -0.55
C LEU A 86 5.69 -5.18 -0.44
N VAL A 87 6.75 -5.74 -1.00
CA VAL A 87 7.20 -7.10 -0.70
C VAL A 87 8.56 -6.96 -0.05
N THR A 88 8.77 -7.65 1.08
CA THR A 88 10.06 -7.56 1.78
C THR A 88 11.21 -7.96 0.85
N GLU A 89 12.37 -7.33 1.04
CA GLU A 89 13.49 -7.43 0.12
C GLU A 89 13.89 -8.86 -0.19
N GLN A 90 13.95 -9.72 0.83
CA GLN A 90 14.38 -11.10 0.67
C GLN A 90 13.44 -11.96 -0.17
N GLN A 91 12.20 -11.52 -0.36
CA GLN A 91 11.19 -12.26 -1.09
C GLN A 91 10.83 -11.63 -2.43
N ARG A 92 11.56 -10.64 -2.88
CA ARG A 92 11.34 -10.01 -4.18
C ARG A 92 11.79 -10.93 -5.32
N GLY A 93 11.26 -10.67 -6.51
CA GLY A 93 11.59 -11.44 -7.70
C GLY A 93 10.90 -12.79 -7.80
N LYS A 94 9.88 -13.04 -6.98
CA LYS A 94 9.15 -14.31 -6.94
C LYS A 94 7.70 -14.18 -7.40
N GLY A 95 7.32 -13.01 -7.93
CA GLY A 95 5.96 -12.77 -8.42
C GLY A 95 4.94 -12.41 -7.34
N ILE A 96 5.36 -12.25 -6.10
CA ILE A 96 4.44 -11.93 -4.99
C ILE A 96 3.83 -10.55 -5.18
N GLY A 97 4.62 -9.58 -5.62
CA GLY A 97 4.12 -8.23 -5.88
C GLY A 97 3.02 -8.22 -6.93
N ALA A 98 3.18 -9.00 -7.99
CA ALA A 98 2.15 -9.10 -9.03
C ALA A 98 0.85 -9.67 -8.46
N LEU A 99 0.94 -10.71 -7.62
CA LEU A 99 -0.24 -11.31 -6.99
C LEU A 99 -0.99 -10.30 -6.11
N LEU A 100 -0.26 -9.53 -5.30
CA LEU A 100 -0.85 -8.50 -4.46
C LEU A 100 -1.49 -7.39 -5.30
N PHE A 101 -0.78 -6.91 -6.30
CA PHE A 101 -1.27 -5.82 -7.15
C PHE A 101 -2.52 -6.22 -7.90
N GLU A 102 -2.53 -7.43 -8.44
CA GLU A 102 -3.69 -7.96 -9.16
C GLU A 102 -4.88 -8.17 -8.22
N ARG A 103 -4.63 -8.54 -6.97
CA ARG A 103 -5.71 -8.64 -5.98
C ARG A 103 -6.31 -7.26 -5.68
N ILE A 104 -5.48 -6.21 -5.59
CA ILE A 104 -5.97 -4.85 -5.41
C ILE A 104 -6.79 -4.38 -6.61
N ILE A 105 -6.34 -4.70 -7.82
CA ILE A 105 -7.10 -4.38 -9.04
C ILE A 105 -8.46 -5.06 -8.99
N GLN A 106 -8.50 -6.32 -8.60
CA GLN A 106 -9.75 -7.06 -8.45
C GLN A 106 -10.67 -6.39 -7.43
N GLU A 107 -10.13 -5.99 -6.29
CA GLU A 107 -10.89 -5.27 -5.25
C GLU A 107 -11.49 -3.98 -5.79
N ALA A 108 -10.71 -3.22 -6.53
CA ALA A 108 -11.17 -1.96 -7.12
C ALA A 108 -12.35 -2.21 -8.09
N LYS A 109 -12.24 -3.23 -8.91
CA LYS A 109 -13.30 -3.58 -9.87
C LYS A 109 -14.56 -4.09 -9.18
N GLU A 110 -14.41 -4.96 -8.20
CA GLU A 110 -15.54 -5.54 -7.46
C GLU A 110 -16.33 -4.49 -6.69
N LYS A 111 -15.64 -3.50 -6.12
CA LYS A 111 -16.27 -2.43 -5.35
C LYS A 111 -16.73 -1.26 -6.22
N GLY A 112 -16.51 -1.33 -7.52
CA GLY A 112 -16.96 -0.29 -8.43
C GLY A 112 -16.18 1.01 -8.36
N PHE A 113 -14.95 0.97 -7.87
CA PHE A 113 -14.09 2.16 -7.90
C PHE A 113 -13.82 2.56 -9.35
N ARG A 114 -13.83 3.87 -9.61
CA ARG A 114 -13.68 4.40 -10.98
C ARG A 114 -12.22 4.46 -11.41
N ARG A 115 -11.29 4.46 -10.44
CA ARG A 115 -9.86 4.60 -10.71
C ARG A 115 -9.07 4.03 -9.55
N MET A 116 -7.88 3.55 -9.84
CA MET A 116 -6.89 3.18 -8.84
C MET A 116 -5.72 4.15 -8.97
N VAL A 117 -5.29 4.75 -7.86
CA VAL A 117 -4.30 5.82 -7.84
C VAL A 117 -3.23 5.50 -6.80
N TRP A 118 -1.99 5.89 -7.08
CA TRP A 118 -0.89 5.74 -6.13
C TRP A 118 0.20 6.76 -6.47
N GLN A 119 1.17 6.88 -5.56
CA GLN A 119 2.38 7.68 -5.78
C GLN A 119 3.59 6.75 -5.86
N VAL A 120 4.59 7.16 -6.62
CA VAL A 120 5.88 6.47 -6.70
C VAL A 120 6.95 7.54 -6.84
N LEU A 121 8.06 7.36 -6.11
CA LEU A 121 9.19 8.28 -6.22
C LEU A 121 9.79 8.21 -7.63
N ASP A 122 10.13 9.35 -8.20
CA ASP A 122 10.56 9.45 -9.59
C ASP A 122 11.89 8.73 -9.87
N TRP A 123 12.68 8.46 -8.83
CA TRP A 123 13.94 7.73 -8.95
C TRP A 123 13.80 6.21 -8.77
N ASN A 124 12.61 5.72 -8.42
CA ASN A 124 12.37 4.31 -8.12
C ASN A 124 12.13 3.52 -9.41
N GLU A 125 13.20 3.26 -10.15
CA GLU A 125 13.15 2.56 -11.44
C GLU A 125 12.45 1.20 -11.39
N PRO A 126 12.75 0.30 -10.42
CA PRO A 126 12.07 -0.98 -10.37
C PRO A 126 10.55 -0.86 -10.23
N ALA A 127 10.08 0.08 -9.41
CA ALA A 127 8.64 0.32 -9.24
C ALA A 127 8.02 0.91 -10.50
N LEU A 128 8.68 1.90 -11.11
CA LEU A 128 8.20 2.50 -12.35
C LEU A 128 8.05 1.45 -13.44
N ASN A 129 9.04 0.55 -13.58
CA ASN A 129 8.99 -0.52 -14.58
C ASN A 129 7.89 -1.53 -14.25
N PHE A 130 7.65 -1.82 -12.98
CA PHE A 130 6.57 -2.70 -12.56
C PHE A 130 5.21 -2.14 -13.01
N TYR A 131 4.96 -0.85 -12.72
CA TYR A 131 3.67 -0.25 -13.05
C TYR A 131 3.44 -0.12 -14.56
N LYS A 132 4.49 0.06 -15.34
CA LYS A 132 4.37 0.12 -16.80
C LYS A 132 3.80 -1.17 -17.40
N LYS A 133 3.99 -2.30 -16.74
CA LYS A 133 3.41 -3.58 -17.20
C LYS A 133 1.89 -3.61 -17.14
N TYR A 134 1.29 -2.70 -16.39
CA TYR A 134 -0.16 -2.60 -16.22
C TYR A 134 -0.74 -1.41 -16.98
N ASP A 135 0.03 -0.84 -17.91
CA ASP A 135 -0.39 0.33 -18.72
C ASP A 135 -0.76 1.54 -17.84
N ALA A 136 -0.09 1.68 -16.69
CA ALA A 136 -0.33 2.78 -15.77
C ALA A 136 0.12 4.10 -16.39
N LYS A 137 -0.66 5.15 -16.19
CA LYS A 137 -0.25 6.52 -16.55
C LYS A 137 0.53 7.10 -15.37
N LEU A 138 1.73 7.58 -15.65
CA LEU A 138 2.59 8.20 -14.66
C LEU A 138 2.68 9.69 -14.96
N ASP A 139 2.21 10.52 -14.02
CA ASP A 139 2.11 11.97 -14.23
C ASP A 139 2.97 12.71 -13.20
N PRO A 140 4.12 13.29 -13.63
CA PRO A 140 5.01 14.00 -12.72
C PRO A 140 4.65 15.47 -12.51
N GLU A 141 3.57 15.96 -13.11
CA GLU A 141 3.26 17.39 -13.13
C GLU A 141 2.69 17.93 -11.82
N TRP A 142 2.18 17.03 -10.94
CA TRP A 142 1.54 17.46 -9.70
C TRP A 142 2.58 17.66 -8.60
N VAL A 143 2.48 18.79 -7.93
CA VAL A 143 3.33 19.09 -6.77
C VAL A 143 2.55 18.72 -5.50
N ASN A 144 3.18 17.94 -4.63
CA ASN A 144 2.59 17.57 -3.34
C ASN A 144 2.73 18.72 -2.35
N GLY A 145 1.64 19.03 -1.64
CA GLY A 145 1.68 20.04 -0.59
C GLY A 145 1.28 19.41 0.73
N SER A 146 1.93 19.80 1.83
CA SER A 146 1.58 19.29 3.16
C SER A 146 1.88 20.35 4.22
N ILE A 147 1.10 20.31 5.30
CA ILE A 147 1.33 21.10 6.51
C ILE A 147 1.10 20.14 7.67
N ASP A 148 2.11 19.95 8.50
CA ASP A 148 2.00 19.05 9.65
C ASP A 148 1.43 19.80 10.85
N PHE A 149 0.49 19.19 11.54
CA PHE A 149 -0.14 19.78 12.73
C PHE A 149 0.39 19.19 14.03
N ILE A 150 1.08 18.07 13.96
CA ILE A 150 1.68 17.39 15.10
C ILE A 150 3.17 17.30 14.84
N PRO A 151 4.03 17.73 15.80
CA PRO A 151 5.49 17.56 15.63
C PRO A 151 5.82 16.08 15.49
N SER A 152 6.63 15.76 14.50
CA SER A 152 7.06 14.35 14.25
C SER A 152 8.47 14.12 14.73
#